data_6f778a3e768a741c57715a5920ec867a
#
_entry.id   6f778a3e768a741c57715a5920ec867a
#
_cell.length_a   1.000
_cell.length_b   1.000
_cell.length_c   1.000
_cell.angle_alpha   90.00
_cell.angle_beta   90.00
_cell.angle_gamma   90.00
#
_symmetry.space_group_name_H-M   'P 1'
#
loop_
_entity.id
_entity.type
_entity.pdbx_description
1 polymer ?
#
loop_
_entity_poly.entity_id
_entity_poly.type
_entity_poly.pdbx_seq_one_letter_code
_entity_poly.pdbx_strand_id
1 'polypeptide(L)'
;MKIRLLTRIIIGYVIFGILGFITVAVFTSNYNSQYLQNRFASQLRKEASLLAENYASGNYSSKLTLQEFQNHLSSVSIYTGADIYVIRQDGKILVSSKDASLSENRDTLSDFDIIDFSNGYYTVGDFYHTYKEDALMVYSPVTKHYNVNSYV
;
A
#
# COMPACT_ATOMS: atom_id res chain seq x y z
N MET A 1 60.56 11.43 -12.31
CA MET A 1 59.47 11.39 -13.29
C MET A 1 58.57 10.16 -13.18
N LYS A 2 59.09 8.98 -12.87
CA LYS A 2 58.31 7.71 -12.75
C LYS A 2 57.25 7.70 -11.61
N ILE A 3 57.50 8.32 -10.48
CA ILE A 3 56.57 8.40 -9.35
C ILE A 3 55.26 9.10 -9.69
N ARG A 4 55.35 10.20 -10.48
CA ARG A 4 54.14 10.97 -10.89
C ARG A 4 53.23 10.16 -11.85
N LEU A 5 53.79 9.29 -12.66
CA LEU A 5 53.00 8.44 -13.56
C LEU A 5 52.27 7.35 -12.79
N LEU A 6 52.98 6.69 -11.87
CA LEU A 6 52.41 5.63 -11.02
C LEU A 6 51.26 6.16 -10.15
N THR A 7 51.44 7.34 -9.56
CA THR A 7 50.39 7.99 -8.77
C THR A 7 49.13 8.30 -9.58
N ARG A 8 49.28 8.77 -10.82
CA ARG A 8 48.15 9.03 -11.73
C ARG A 8 47.38 7.76 -12.08
N ILE A 9 48.07 6.66 -12.30
CA ILE A 9 47.46 5.35 -12.59
C ILE A 9 46.67 4.86 -11.36
N ILE A 10 47.27 4.94 -10.18
CA ILE A 10 46.60 4.53 -8.92
C ILE A 10 45.32 5.35 -8.68
N ILE A 11 45.40 6.68 -8.85
CA ILE A 11 44.23 7.57 -8.70
C ILE A 11 43.14 7.18 -9.71
N GLY A 12 43.52 6.89 -10.96
CA GLY A 12 42.56 6.44 -11.98
C GLY A 12 41.81 5.16 -11.58
N TYR A 13 42.53 4.15 -11.06
CA TYR A 13 41.92 2.92 -10.56
C TYR A 13 41.00 3.14 -9.35
N VAL A 14 41.41 4.01 -8.43
CA VAL A 14 40.58 4.34 -7.25
C VAL A 14 39.29 5.03 -7.68
N ILE A 15 39.36 6.01 -8.58
CA ILE A 15 38.19 6.72 -9.12
C ILE A 15 37.26 5.73 -9.85
N PHE A 16 37.80 4.86 -10.69
CA PHE A 16 37.03 3.86 -11.41
C PHE A 16 36.34 2.87 -10.44
N GLY A 17 37.05 2.42 -9.42
CA GLY A 17 36.49 1.54 -8.37
C GLY A 17 35.34 2.21 -7.60
N ILE A 18 35.49 3.47 -7.23
CA ILE A 18 34.43 4.25 -6.55
C ILE A 18 33.22 4.44 -7.45
N LEU A 19 33.41 4.81 -8.72
CA LEU A 19 32.33 4.96 -9.70
C LEU A 19 31.59 3.63 -9.91
N GLY A 20 32.30 2.53 -10.06
CA GLY A 20 31.72 1.19 -10.18
C GLY A 20 30.87 0.82 -8.95
N PHE A 21 31.41 1.07 -7.76
CA PHE A 21 30.68 0.80 -6.51
C PHE A 21 29.40 1.64 -6.38
N ILE A 22 29.45 2.94 -6.68
CA ILE A 22 28.27 3.83 -6.64
C ILE A 22 27.21 3.33 -7.64
N THR A 23 27.63 2.99 -8.86
CA THR A 23 26.73 2.48 -9.89
C THR A 23 26.00 1.23 -9.42
N VAL A 24 26.72 0.23 -8.92
CA VAL A 24 26.12 -1.01 -8.40
C VAL A 24 25.22 -0.73 -7.19
N ALA A 25 25.61 0.13 -6.26
CA ALA A 25 24.83 0.49 -5.09
C ALA A 25 23.49 1.13 -5.47
N VAL A 26 23.50 2.08 -6.42
CA VAL A 26 22.28 2.76 -6.90
C VAL A 26 21.35 1.77 -7.63
N PHE A 27 21.88 0.95 -8.53
CA PHE A 27 21.07 -0.05 -9.23
C PHE A 27 20.47 -1.07 -8.28
N THR A 28 21.26 -1.59 -7.33
CA THR A 28 20.76 -2.57 -6.35
C THR A 28 19.69 -1.99 -5.43
N SER A 29 19.87 -0.75 -4.97
CA SER A 29 18.90 -0.07 -4.11
C SER A 29 17.56 0.13 -4.81
N ASN A 30 17.56 0.65 -6.03
CA ASN A 30 16.33 0.90 -6.78
C ASN A 30 15.60 -0.41 -7.15
N TYR A 31 16.34 -1.42 -7.60
CA TYR A 31 15.76 -2.71 -7.98
C TYR A 31 15.15 -3.44 -6.79
N ASN A 32 15.86 -3.43 -5.66
CA ASN A 32 15.39 -4.08 -4.43
C ASN A 32 14.12 -3.41 -3.87
N SER A 33 14.04 -2.09 -3.92
CA SER A 33 12.87 -1.34 -3.47
C SER A 33 11.62 -1.69 -4.29
N GLN A 34 11.70 -1.69 -5.61
CA GLN A 34 10.58 -2.05 -6.49
C GLN A 34 10.16 -3.51 -6.32
N TYR A 35 11.12 -4.42 -6.18
CA TYR A 35 10.83 -5.84 -5.96
C TYR A 35 10.08 -6.06 -4.63
N LEU A 36 10.52 -5.41 -3.55
CA LEU A 36 9.85 -5.49 -2.26
C LEU A 36 8.46 -4.89 -2.29
N GLN A 37 8.29 -3.72 -2.89
CA GLN A 37 6.97 -3.08 -3.06
C GLN A 37 6.01 -4.00 -3.82
N ASN A 38 6.41 -4.56 -4.94
CA ASN A 38 5.59 -5.49 -5.73
C ASN A 38 5.19 -6.74 -4.93
N ARG A 39 6.10 -7.28 -4.14
CA ARG A 39 5.85 -8.46 -3.33
C ARG A 39 4.87 -8.18 -2.20
N PHE A 40 5.07 -7.07 -1.47
CA PHE A 40 4.15 -6.62 -0.43
C PHE A 40 2.78 -6.27 -1.01
N ALA A 41 2.72 -5.54 -2.11
CA ALA A 41 1.47 -5.20 -2.78
C ALA A 41 0.69 -6.46 -3.19
N SER A 42 1.35 -7.46 -3.74
CA SER A 42 0.71 -8.73 -4.12
C SER A 42 0.13 -9.47 -2.91
N GLN A 43 0.86 -9.49 -1.80
CA GLN A 43 0.39 -10.12 -0.55
C GLN A 43 -0.81 -9.36 0.03
N LEU A 44 -0.70 -8.04 0.18
CA LEU A 44 -1.77 -7.20 0.70
C LEU A 44 -3.03 -7.27 -0.18
N ARG A 45 -2.87 -7.31 -1.50
CA ARG A 45 -4.00 -7.45 -2.42
C ARG A 45 -4.74 -8.78 -2.25
N LYS A 46 -4.01 -9.85 -1.99
CA LYS A 46 -4.63 -11.15 -1.71
C LYS A 46 -5.50 -11.09 -0.45
N GLU A 47 -4.97 -10.48 0.62
CA GLU A 47 -5.73 -10.29 1.86
C GLU A 47 -6.92 -9.35 1.66
N ALA A 48 -6.74 -8.24 0.94
CA ALA A 48 -7.83 -7.31 0.61
C ALA A 48 -8.93 -8.01 -0.20
N SER A 49 -8.58 -8.91 -1.13
CA SER A 49 -9.56 -9.68 -1.91
C SER A 49 -10.37 -10.63 -1.03
N LEU A 50 -9.73 -11.32 -0.09
CA LEU A 50 -10.42 -12.20 0.87
C LEU A 50 -11.35 -11.41 1.79
N LEU A 51 -10.90 -10.24 2.26
CA LEU A 51 -11.74 -9.35 3.07
C LEU A 51 -12.93 -8.79 2.28
N ALA A 52 -12.72 -8.41 1.01
CA ALA A 52 -13.77 -7.93 0.13
C ALA A 52 -14.85 -9.01 -0.11
N GLU A 53 -14.45 -10.26 -0.33
CA GLU A 53 -15.36 -11.40 -0.48
C GLU A 53 -16.14 -11.67 0.81
N ASN A 54 -15.47 -11.67 1.97
CA ASN A 54 -16.10 -11.81 3.27
C ASN A 54 -17.11 -10.69 3.52
N TYR A 55 -16.76 -9.45 3.20
CA TYR A 55 -17.66 -8.31 3.34
C TYR A 55 -18.86 -8.40 2.39
N ALA A 56 -18.66 -8.82 1.16
CA ALA A 56 -19.74 -8.98 0.17
C ALA A 56 -20.74 -10.09 0.57
N SER A 57 -20.27 -11.19 1.15
CA SER A 57 -21.09 -12.32 1.59
C SER A 57 -21.82 -12.06 2.92
N GLY A 58 -21.30 -11.14 3.73
CA GLY A 58 -21.86 -10.83 5.05
C GLY A 58 -23.11 -9.95 4.98
N ASN A 59 -24.03 -10.16 5.95
CA ASN A 59 -25.20 -9.30 6.13
C ASN A 59 -24.95 -8.33 7.30
N TYR A 60 -24.26 -7.21 7.03
CA TYR A 60 -23.81 -6.23 8.04
C TYR A 60 -24.86 -5.17 8.35
N SER A 61 -26.14 -5.53 8.30
CA SER A 61 -27.23 -4.61 8.63
C SER A 61 -27.43 -4.37 10.13
N SER A 62 -26.81 -5.17 11.01
CA SER A 62 -26.85 -4.99 12.46
C SER A 62 -25.53 -4.45 13.00
N LYS A 63 -25.60 -3.67 14.10
CA LYS A 63 -24.39 -3.15 14.79
C LYS A 63 -23.46 -4.26 15.29
N LEU A 64 -24.01 -5.40 15.70
CA LEU A 64 -23.26 -6.56 16.20
C LEU A 64 -22.40 -7.19 15.10
N THR A 65 -22.99 -7.47 13.95
CA THR A 65 -22.27 -8.07 12.83
C THR A 65 -21.21 -7.14 12.25
N LEU A 66 -21.44 -5.82 12.26
CA LEU A 66 -20.45 -4.83 11.85
C LEU A 66 -19.28 -4.78 12.85
N GLN A 67 -19.54 -4.90 14.14
CA GLN A 67 -18.51 -4.97 15.19
C GLN A 67 -17.62 -6.21 15.05
N GLU A 68 -18.21 -7.36 14.76
CA GLU A 68 -17.47 -8.60 14.52
C GLU A 68 -16.56 -8.46 13.30
N PHE A 69 -17.06 -7.87 12.20
CA PHE A 69 -16.26 -7.62 11.02
C PHE A 69 -15.13 -6.63 11.32
N GLN A 70 -15.38 -5.58 12.07
CA GLN A 70 -14.33 -4.63 12.48
C GLN A 70 -13.25 -5.29 13.34
N ASN A 71 -13.62 -6.17 14.27
CA ASN A 71 -12.65 -6.94 15.05
C ASN A 71 -11.81 -7.84 14.15
N HIS A 72 -12.40 -8.42 13.12
CA HIS A 72 -11.68 -9.20 12.11
C HIS A 72 -10.70 -8.34 11.32
N LEU A 73 -11.13 -7.16 10.83
CA LEU A 73 -10.25 -6.19 10.16
C LEU A 73 -9.07 -5.79 11.05
N SER A 74 -9.33 -5.52 12.33
CA SER A 74 -8.28 -5.15 13.29
C SER A 74 -7.27 -6.28 13.48
N SER A 75 -7.72 -7.52 13.53
CA SER A 75 -6.84 -8.70 13.64
C SER A 75 -5.96 -8.86 12.39
N VAL A 76 -6.52 -8.71 11.20
CA VAL A 76 -5.78 -8.77 9.94
C VAL A 76 -4.80 -7.60 9.82
N SER A 77 -5.21 -6.40 10.24
CA SER A 77 -4.36 -5.20 10.29
C SER A 77 -3.11 -5.42 11.16
N ILE A 78 -3.28 -5.99 12.35
CA ILE A 78 -2.14 -6.31 13.25
C ILE A 78 -1.22 -7.34 12.60
N TYR A 79 -1.77 -8.36 11.95
CA TYR A 79 -0.99 -9.42 11.31
C TYR A 79 -0.21 -8.91 10.08
N THR A 80 -0.84 -8.09 9.25
CA THR A 80 -0.24 -7.57 8.02
C THR A 80 0.63 -6.33 8.25
N GLY A 81 0.45 -5.64 9.38
CA GLY A 81 1.05 -4.33 9.64
C GLY A 81 0.50 -3.22 8.74
N ALA A 82 -0.71 -3.41 8.18
CA ALA A 82 -1.34 -2.47 7.26
C ALA A 82 -2.67 -1.97 7.82
N ASP A 83 -2.97 -0.71 7.58
CA ASP A 83 -4.29 -0.15 7.89
C ASP A 83 -5.30 -0.59 6.83
N ILE A 84 -6.49 -0.99 7.26
CA ILE A 84 -7.51 -1.54 6.39
C ILE A 84 -8.77 -0.68 6.49
N TYR A 85 -9.28 -0.29 5.33
CA TYR A 85 -10.49 0.53 5.20
C TYR A 85 -11.47 -0.14 4.24
N VAL A 86 -12.76 -0.08 4.56
CA VAL A 86 -13.82 -0.35 3.60
C VAL A 86 -14.42 0.99 3.19
N ILE A 87 -14.32 1.32 1.91
CA ILE A 87 -14.66 2.62 1.36
C ILE A 87 -15.76 2.46 0.32
N ARG A 88 -16.80 3.27 0.41
CA ARG A 88 -17.86 3.33 -0.60
C ARG A 88 -17.37 4.10 -1.82
N GLN A 89 -18.04 3.95 -2.97
CA GLN A 89 -17.68 4.60 -4.23
C GLN A 89 -17.62 6.14 -4.17
N ASP A 90 -18.30 6.75 -3.22
CA ASP A 90 -18.27 8.21 -2.98
C ASP A 90 -17.17 8.68 -2.03
N GLY A 91 -16.23 7.81 -1.69
CA GLY A 91 -15.13 8.10 -0.77
C GLY A 91 -15.49 7.99 0.71
N LYS A 92 -16.74 7.65 1.07
CA LYS A 92 -17.13 7.51 2.48
C LYS A 92 -16.55 6.23 3.08
N ILE A 93 -15.82 6.36 4.17
CA ILE A 93 -15.28 5.22 4.93
C ILE A 93 -16.44 4.53 5.66
N LEU A 94 -16.67 3.26 5.38
CA LEU A 94 -17.71 2.45 6.02
C LEU A 94 -17.19 1.74 7.26
N VAL A 95 -16.00 1.16 7.20
CA VAL A 95 -15.33 0.45 8.29
C VAL A 95 -13.84 0.73 8.24
N SER A 96 -13.20 0.85 9.40
CA SER A 96 -11.75 1.04 9.51
C SER A 96 -11.18 0.08 10.56
N SER A 97 -9.99 -0.45 10.32
CA SER A 97 -9.27 -1.26 11.32
C SER A 97 -8.76 -0.41 12.51
N LYS A 98 -8.60 0.90 12.33
CA LYS A 98 -8.08 1.83 13.35
C LYS A 98 -9.13 2.28 14.35
N ASP A 99 -10.37 2.50 13.90
CA ASP A 99 -11.42 3.06 14.74
C ASP A 99 -12.27 1.98 15.42
N ALA A 100 -12.11 1.86 16.72
CA ALA A 100 -12.97 1.01 17.55
C ALA A 100 -14.40 1.58 17.71
N SER A 101 -14.64 2.85 17.36
CA SER A 101 -15.96 3.48 17.46
C SER A 101 -16.71 3.36 16.13
N LEU A 102 -17.86 2.70 16.16
CA LEU A 102 -18.87 2.71 15.08
C LEU A 102 -19.55 4.08 15.01
N SER A 103 -18.79 5.15 14.81
CA SER A 103 -19.35 6.49 14.71
C SER A 103 -20.00 6.69 13.35
N GLU A 104 -21.24 7.19 13.32
CA GLU A 104 -21.97 7.51 12.09
C GLU A 104 -21.34 8.66 11.29
N ASN A 105 -20.41 9.38 11.90
CA ASN A 105 -19.73 10.56 11.33
C ASN A 105 -18.30 10.22 10.93
N ARG A 106 -18.15 9.27 9.99
CA ARG A 106 -16.84 8.92 9.44
C ARG A 106 -16.47 9.88 8.34
N ASP A 107 -15.17 10.20 8.31
CA ASP A 107 -14.62 11.09 7.32
C ASP A 107 -14.81 10.55 5.90
N THR A 108 -15.19 11.44 4.99
CA THR A 108 -15.20 11.17 3.57
C THR A 108 -13.83 11.58 3.04
N LEU A 109 -13.18 10.69 2.31
CA LEU A 109 -11.91 10.99 1.66
C LEU A 109 -12.15 12.07 0.59
N SER A 110 -11.43 13.17 0.70
CA SER A 110 -11.44 14.21 -0.33
C SER A 110 -10.74 13.67 -1.57
N ASP A 111 -11.31 14.00 -2.74
CA ASP A 111 -10.71 13.66 -4.03
C ASP A 111 -10.56 12.15 -4.32
N PHE A 112 -11.37 11.31 -3.64
CA PHE A 112 -11.40 9.88 -3.90
C PHE A 112 -11.88 9.61 -5.33
N ASP A 113 -10.98 9.10 -6.19
CA ASP A 113 -11.30 8.71 -7.56
C ASP A 113 -10.96 7.22 -7.79
N ILE A 114 -11.95 6.49 -8.29
CA ILE A 114 -11.84 5.07 -8.64
C ILE A 114 -10.87 4.85 -9.81
N ILE A 115 -10.70 5.85 -10.68
CA ILE A 115 -9.86 5.79 -11.88
C ILE A 115 -8.38 5.63 -11.51
N ASP A 116 -7.95 6.11 -10.35
CA ASP A 116 -6.57 5.97 -9.85
C ASP A 116 -6.17 4.49 -9.68
N PHE A 117 -7.13 3.58 -9.58
CA PHE A 117 -6.90 2.14 -9.36
C PHE A 117 -6.87 1.30 -10.63
N SER A 118 -7.24 1.88 -11.77
CA SER A 118 -7.30 1.17 -13.06
C SER A 118 -5.92 0.90 -13.66
N ASN A 119 -4.90 1.64 -13.27
CA ASN A 119 -3.59 1.68 -13.93
C ASN A 119 -2.50 0.78 -13.29
N GLY A 120 -2.78 0.08 -12.19
CA GLY A 120 -1.77 -0.73 -11.52
C GLY A 120 -2.29 -1.64 -10.43
N TYR A 121 -1.43 -2.53 -9.94
CA TYR A 121 -1.74 -3.43 -8.83
C TYR A 121 -1.68 -2.72 -7.48
N TYR A 122 -1.02 -1.56 -7.40
CA TYR A 122 -0.85 -0.74 -6.21
C TYR A 122 -0.54 0.70 -6.59
N THR A 123 -0.76 1.61 -5.66
CA THR A 123 -0.39 3.03 -5.75
C THR A 123 0.45 3.40 -4.53
N VAL A 124 1.32 4.38 -4.66
CA VAL A 124 2.09 4.94 -3.55
C VAL A 124 1.74 6.42 -3.43
N GLY A 125 1.33 6.83 -2.23
CA GLY A 125 0.94 8.21 -1.95
C GLY A 125 0.46 8.41 -0.51
N ASP A 126 -0.05 9.59 -0.22
CA ASP A 126 -0.46 10.04 1.12
C ASP A 126 -1.86 9.58 1.56
N PHE A 127 -2.50 8.66 0.82
CA PHE A 127 -3.84 8.17 1.06
C PHE A 127 -4.86 9.32 1.21
N TYR A 128 -5.02 10.11 0.14
CA TYR A 128 -5.96 11.23 0.10
C TYR A 128 -5.75 12.22 1.27
N HIS A 129 -4.50 12.60 1.49
CA HIS A 129 -4.06 13.52 2.56
C HIS A 129 -4.30 13.02 4.00
N THR A 130 -4.58 11.72 4.16
CA THR A 130 -4.79 11.11 5.48
C THR A 130 -3.47 10.85 6.21
N TYR A 131 -2.41 10.52 5.47
CA TYR A 131 -1.07 10.27 6.03
C TYR A 131 -0.12 11.40 5.72
N LYS A 132 0.88 11.59 6.60
CA LYS A 132 1.97 12.57 6.41
C LYS A 132 3.06 12.04 5.49
N GLU A 133 3.16 10.75 5.34
CA GLU A 133 4.19 10.05 4.55
C GLU A 133 3.50 9.18 3.51
N ASP A 134 4.20 8.94 2.41
CA ASP A 134 3.72 8.07 1.36
C ASP A 134 3.57 6.63 1.86
N ALA A 135 2.40 6.06 1.64
CA ALA A 135 2.07 4.68 1.94
C ALA A 135 1.83 3.88 0.66
N LEU A 136 2.14 2.60 0.70
CA LEU A 136 1.78 1.68 -0.36
C LEU A 136 0.32 1.26 -0.16
N MET A 137 -0.50 1.52 -1.16
CA MET A 137 -1.93 1.26 -1.15
C MET A 137 -2.30 0.19 -2.16
N VAL A 138 -3.15 -0.73 -1.75
CA VAL A 138 -3.75 -1.75 -2.62
C VAL A 138 -5.26 -1.73 -2.46
N TYR A 139 -5.96 -2.15 -3.49
CA TYR A 139 -7.41 -2.10 -3.50
C TYR A 139 -8.00 -3.40 -4.01
N SER A 140 -9.12 -3.78 -3.45
CA SER A 140 -9.95 -4.87 -3.93
C SER A 140 -11.42 -4.44 -3.98
N PRO A 141 -12.09 -4.60 -5.13
CA PRO A 141 -13.49 -4.26 -5.25
C PRO A 141 -14.36 -5.24 -4.46
N VAL A 142 -15.33 -4.72 -3.74
CA VAL A 142 -16.41 -5.49 -3.11
C VAL A 142 -17.55 -5.59 -4.10
N THR A 143 -17.75 -6.78 -4.67
CA THR A 143 -18.77 -7.03 -5.68
C THR A 143 -19.97 -7.74 -5.07
N LYS A 144 -21.15 -7.14 -5.16
CA LYS A 144 -22.41 -7.75 -4.76
C LYS A 144 -23.41 -7.69 -5.91
N HIS A 145 -23.99 -8.83 -6.30
CA HIS A 145 -24.94 -8.93 -7.42
C HIS A 145 -24.40 -8.30 -8.74
N TYR A 146 -23.16 -8.59 -9.08
CA TYR A 146 -22.44 -8.08 -10.27
C TYR A 146 -22.16 -6.56 -10.28
N ASN A 147 -22.46 -5.85 -9.20
CA ASN A 147 -22.14 -4.45 -9.04
C ASN A 147 -21.05 -4.25 -7.98
N VAL A 148 -20.10 -3.38 -8.26
CA VAL A 148 -19.11 -2.94 -7.27
C VAL A 148 -19.79 -1.89 -6.38
N ASN A 149 -19.85 -2.15 -5.07
CA ASN A 149 -20.51 -1.24 -4.12
C ASN A 149 -19.51 -0.49 -3.24
N SER A 150 -18.35 -1.06 -3.02
CA SER A 150 -17.29 -0.52 -2.17
C SER A 150 -15.94 -1.15 -2.52
N TYR A 151 -14.91 -0.70 -1.83
CA TYR A 151 -13.53 -1.17 -1.99
C TYR A 151 -12.93 -1.46 -0.61
N VAL A 152 -12.06 -2.45 -0.53
CA VAL A 152 -11.22 -2.78 0.62
C VAL A 152 -9.79 -2.44 0.30
#